data_a3e323ecc5c30a8621c218ad17d0a0e3
#
_entry.id   a3e323ecc5c30a8621c218ad17d0a0e3
#
_cell.length_a   1.000
_cell.length_b   1.000
_cell.length_c   1.000
_cell.angle_alpha   90.00
_cell.angle_beta   90.00
_cell.angle_gamma   90.00
#
_symmetry.space_group_name_H-M   'P 1'
#
loop_
_entity.id
_entity.type
_entity.pdbx_description
1 polymer ?
#
loop_
_entity_poly.entity_id
_entity_poly.type
_entity_poly.pdbx_seq_one_letter_code
_entity_poly.pdbx_strand_id
1 'polypeptide(L)'
;MGMVNAPSIRKVDGRFCLTYYAMGPHHANAMCYALSDSPLGPFTYGGILISLGNALRKGQKEPTDYVGNTHGGMVNVGGEWYTIYHRQTGNRSCGRQICATALPRTRNGVFEHAEYTSLGFTKGQLPAFYCWPAYMACYLTDANGKTKKNSKSPYIALKEFKGGELDIHSNKEMLQVVTNLTSGSVVGFKYFDFGQDAYTDASIVLTARAVCNGSVEICADKPDTGHCIAAVQIDRKNGWENYRASMLALKGCHAIYFIIHCDGSKLGDIAFFEISRKE
;
A
#
# COMPACT_ATOMS: atom_id res chain seq x y z
N MET A 1 27.11 5.84 -11.53
CA MET A 1 27.04 5.77 -10.07
C MET A 1 25.66 6.23 -9.65
N GLY A 2 24.88 5.41 -8.98
CA GLY A 2 23.54 5.79 -8.53
C GLY A 2 23.61 6.76 -7.35
N MET A 3 22.53 7.54 -7.15
CA MET A 3 22.42 8.45 -6.02
C MET A 3 22.19 7.65 -4.73
N VAL A 4 22.99 7.91 -3.69
CA VAL A 4 22.87 7.31 -2.35
C VAL A 4 22.62 8.42 -1.35
N ASN A 5 21.52 8.33 -0.58
CA ASN A 5 21.08 9.36 0.34
C ASN A 5 20.48 8.79 1.63
N ALA A 6 20.22 9.70 2.58
CA ALA A 6 19.45 9.47 3.80
C ALA A 6 19.92 8.24 4.59
N PRO A 7 21.16 8.22 5.08
CA PRO A 7 21.68 7.12 5.86
C PRO A 7 21.04 7.03 7.24
N SER A 8 20.86 5.80 7.71
CA SER A 8 20.49 5.50 9.12
C SER A 8 21.27 4.26 9.55
N ILE A 9 21.85 4.31 10.74
CA ILE A 9 22.70 3.21 11.26
C ILE A 9 22.08 2.56 12.49
N ARG A 10 22.18 1.24 12.57
CA ARG A 10 21.72 0.42 13.70
C ARG A 10 22.72 -0.69 13.99
N LYS A 11 22.73 -1.17 15.20
CA LYS A 11 23.46 -2.38 15.55
C LYS A 11 22.52 -3.59 15.41
N VAL A 12 22.92 -4.57 14.60
CA VAL A 12 22.16 -5.79 14.29
C VAL A 12 23.10 -6.98 14.50
N ASP A 13 22.82 -7.86 15.40
CA ASP A 13 23.63 -9.05 15.71
C ASP A 13 25.12 -8.72 15.91
N GLY A 14 25.39 -7.65 16.65
CA GLY A 14 26.77 -7.22 16.91
C GLY A 14 27.42 -6.36 15.83
N ARG A 15 26.91 -6.34 14.62
CA ARG A 15 27.44 -5.59 13.48
C ARG A 15 26.70 -4.27 13.25
N PHE A 16 27.35 -3.32 12.63
CA PHE A 16 26.72 -2.06 12.20
C PHE A 16 26.02 -2.26 10.86
N CYS A 17 24.72 -2.01 10.85
CA CYS A 17 23.87 -2.06 9.67
C CYS A 17 23.53 -0.62 9.26
N LEU A 18 24.05 -0.19 8.12
CA LEU A 18 23.76 1.09 7.49
C LEU A 18 22.63 0.89 6.50
N THR A 19 21.49 1.54 6.72
CA THR A 19 20.41 1.61 5.74
C THR A 19 20.49 2.93 4.97
N TYR A 20 20.16 2.91 3.70
CA TYR A 20 20.23 4.07 2.84
C TYR A 20 19.29 3.95 1.64
N TYR A 21 18.88 5.09 1.11
CA TYR A 21 18.19 5.17 -0.16
C TYR A 21 19.17 5.02 -1.31
N ALA A 22 18.81 4.19 -2.29
CA ALA A 22 19.54 4.08 -3.54
C ALA A 22 18.59 4.09 -4.74
N MET A 23 19.01 4.74 -5.80
CA MET A 23 18.34 4.67 -7.09
C MET A 23 19.02 3.56 -7.91
N GLY A 24 18.31 2.47 -8.10
CA GLY A 24 18.75 1.31 -8.87
C GLY A 24 18.47 1.44 -10.38
N PRO A 25 18.72 0.36 -11.14
CA PRO A 25 18.31 0.25 -12.53
C PRO A 25 16.82 0.57 -12.71
N HIS A 26 16.45 1.09 -13.88
CA HIS A 26 15.08 1.47 -14.22
C HIS A 26 14.46 2.53 -13.30
N HIS A 27 15.29 3.38 -12.66
CA HIS A 27 14.86 4.39 -11.67
C HIS A 27 14.05 3.82 -10.50
N ALA A 28 14.23 2.54 -10.19
CA ALA A 28 13.61 1.92 -9.04
C ALA A 28 14.21 2.48 -7.76
N ASN A 29 13.36 3.13 -6.96
CA ASN A 29 13.73 3.64 -5.65
C ASN A 29 13.68 2.50 -4.64
N ALA A 30 14.80 2.23 -4.02
CA ALA A 30 14.94 1.17 -3.03
C ALA A 30 15.63 1.67 -1.77
N MET A 31 15.26 1.08 -0.66
CA MET A 31 15.98 1.18 0.59
C MET A 31 16.89 -0.03 0.70
N CYS A 32 18.19 0.21 0.69
CA CYS A 32 19.24 -0.79 0.74
C CYS A 32 19.90 -0.82 2.12
N TYR A 33 20.71 -1.86 2.37
CA TYR A 33 21.55 -1.92 3.55
C TYR A 33 22.96 -2.40 3.23
N ALA A 34 23.88 -2.04 4.11
CA ALA A 34 25.25 -2.50 4.12
C ALA A 34 25.69 -2.81 5.54
N LEU A 35 26.64 -3.71 5.71
CA LEU A 35 27.12 -4.21 6.99
C LEU A 35 28.60 -3.91 7.19
N SER A 36 28.97 -3.59 8.45
CA SER A 36 30.37 -3.41 8.86
C SER A 36 30.56 -3.87 10.31
N ASP A 37 31.76 -4.25 10.65
CA ASP A 37 32.16 -4.53 12.02
C ASP A 37 32.61 -3.25 12.78
N SER A 38 32.78 -2.14 12.04
CA SER A 38 33.10 -0.81 12.57
C SER A 38 32.02 0.23 12.19
N PRO A 39 31.67 1.20 13.07
CA PRO A 39 30.72 2.26 12.74
C PRO A 39 31.22 3.19 11.61
N LEU A 40 32.51 3.24 11.37
CA LEU A 40 33.13 4.03 10.31
C LEU A 40 33.36 3.24 9.01
N GLY A 41 32.98 1.95 8.99
CA GLY A 41 33.21 1.08 7.84
C GLY A 41 34.58 0.41 7.85
N PRO A 42 35.01 -0.21 6.72
CA PRO A 42 34.27 -0.23 5.45
C PRO A 42 32.96 -1.02 5.51
N PHE A 43 31.97 -0.55 4.76
CA PHE A 43 30.66 -1.20 4.66
C PHE A 43 30.57 -2.08 3.42
N THR A 44 30.10 -3.31 3.60
CA THR A 44 29.82 -4.26 2.51
C THR A 44 28.34 -4.27 2.20
N TYR A 45 27.97 -4.15 0.95
CA TYR A 45 26.59 -4.20 0.48
C TYR A 45 25.91 -5.50 0.90
N GLY A 46 24.76 -5.39 1.57
CA GLY A 46 23.98 -6.53 2.07
C GLY A 46 22.78 -6.88 1.21
N GLY A 47 22.20 -5.90 0.52
CA GLY A 47 21.02 -6.12 -0.31
C GLY A 47 20.00 -5.00 -0.26
N ILE A 48 18.82 -5.27 -0.83
CA ILE A 48 17.64 -4.41 -0.78
C ILE A 48 16.76 -4.84 0.40
N LEU A 49 16.30 -3.90 1.22
CA LEU A 49 15.33 -4.14 2.28
C LEU A 49 13.90 -4.06 1.74
N ILE A 50 13.60 -2.99 1.03
CA ILE A 50 12.28 -2.72 0.44
C ILE A 50 12.42 -1.86 -0.82
N SER A 51 11.54 -2.08 -1.78
CA SER A 51 11.32 -1.19 -2.92
C SER A 51 9.83 -0.86 -3.05
N LEU A 52 9.51 0.40 -3.31
CA LEU A 52 8.11 0.81 -3.48
C LEU A 52 7.48 0.07 -4.66
N GLY A 53 6.23 -0.35 -4.44
CA GLY A 53 5.48 -1.10 -5.43
C GLY A 53 6.15 -2.40 -5.86
N ASN A 54 6.99 -3.01 -5.01
CA ASN A 54 7.72 -4.25 -5.27
C ASN A 54 8.65 -4.21 -6.51
N ALA A 55 9.04 -3.03 -6.98
CA ALA A 55 10.00 -2.90 -8.07
C ALA A 55 11.29 -3.67 -7.73
N LEU A 56 11.89 -4.35 -8.69
CA LEU A 56 13.08 -5.21 -8.54
C LEU A 56 12.89 -6.48 -7.69
N ARG A 57 11.73 -6.68 -7.05
CA ARG A 57 11.47 -7.87 -6.25
C ARG A 57 11.05 -9.05 -7.15
N LYS A 58 11.73 -10.18 -7.01
CA LYS A 58 11.46 -11.41 -7.80
C LYS A 58 11.32 -11.16 -9.31
N GLY A 59 12.14 -10.24 -9.85
CA GLY A 59 12.14 -9.93 -11.28
C GLY A 59 11.05 -8.97 -11.75
N GLN A 60 10.22 -8.43 -10.85
CA GLN A 60 9.22 -7.42 -11.20
C GLN A 60 9.89 -6.13 -11.68
N LYS A 61 9.61 -5.71 -12.91
CA LYS A 61 10.19 -4.51 -13.51
C LYS A 61 9.33 -3.27 -13.25
N GLU A 62 8.01 -3.40 -13.39
CA GLU A 62 7.06 -2.31 -13.22
C GLU A 62 6.61 -2.23 -11.75
N PRO A 63 6.69 -1.06 -11.13
CA PRO A 63 6.19 -0.88 -9.78
C PRO A 63 4.66 -0.88 -9.75
N THR A 64 4.09 -1.30 -8.63
CA THR A 64 2.63 -1.29 -8.38
C THR A 64 2.17 -0.12 -7.52
N ASP A 65 3.07 0.77 -7.15
CA ASP A 65 2.78 2.05 -6.49
C ASP A 65 3.77 3.10 -7.00
N TYR A 66 3.46 4.38 -6.83
CA TYR A 66 4.33 5.45 -7.28
C TYR A 66 5.71 5.39 -6.58
N VAL A 67 6.74 5.26 -7.37
CA VAL A 67 8.12 5.23 -6.90
C VAL A 67 8.68 6.66 -6.83
N GLY A 68 8.52 7.28 -5.69
CA GLY A 68 9.26 8.49 -5.32
C GLY A 68 10.36 8.15 -4.33
N ASN A 69 10.99 9.16 -3.75
CA ASN A 69 11.99 8.96 -2.70
C ASN A 69 11.45 8.01 -1.64
N THR A 70 12.22 6.97 -1.29
CA THR A 70 11.93 6.14 -0.14
C THR A 70 13.16 6.00 0.72
N HIS A 71 13.06 6.40 1.97
CA HIS A 71 14.12 6.24 2.97
C HIS A 71 13.51 6.14 4.37
N GLY A 72 14.32 5.74 5.31
CA GLY A 72 13.90 5.54 6.68
C GLY A 72 14.95 4.78 7.47
N GLY A 73 14.52 3.85 8.29
CA GLY A 73 15.39 3.08 9.15
C GLY A 73 14.86 1.69 9.44
N MET A 74 15.49 1.05 10.39
CA MET A 74 15.09 -0.25 10.89
C MET A 74 14.79 -0.18 12.38
N VAL A 75 13.89 -1.02 12.85
CA VAL A 75 13.58 -1.19 14.27
C VAL A 75 13.34 -2.67 14.57
N ASN A 76 13.74 -3.09 15.75
CA ASN A 76 13.36 -4.40 16.30
C ASN A 76 12.19 -4.18 17.26
N VAL A 77 11.09 -4.90 17.03
CA VAL A 77 9.91 -4.88 17.89
C VAL A 77 9.57 -6.31 18.25
N GLY A 78 9.71 -6.65 19.53
CA GLY A 78 9.39 -7.99 20.02
C GLY A 78 10.20 -9.12 19.39
N GLY A 79 11.46 -8.87 19.01
CA GLY A 79 12.34 -9.84 18.33
C GLY A 79 12.25 -9.85 16.81
N GLU A 80 11.26 -9.18 16.24
CA GLU A 80 11.08 -9.08 14.79
C GLU A 80 11.65 -7.76 14.28
N TRP A 81 12.36 -7.79 13.14
CA TRP A 81 12.88 -6.62 12.47
C TRP A 81 11.88 -6.06 11.48
N TYR A 82 11.71 -4.74 11.50
CA TYR A 82 10.90 -3.99 10.56
C TYR A 82 11.74 -2.92 9.90
N THR A 83 11.46 -2.66 8.64
CA THR A 83 11.87 -1.41 8.00
C THR A 83 10.73 -0.41 8.09
N ILE A 84 11.06 0.82 8.53
CA ILE A 84 10.16 1.97 8.52
C ILE A 84 10.63 2.86 7.38
N TYR A 85 9.74 3.19 6.49
CA TYR A 85 10.03 3.98 5.30
C TYR A 85 8.84 4.89 4.97
N HIS A 86 8.91 5.63 3.91
CA HIS A 86 7.77 6.44 3.48
C HIS A 86 7.50 6.26 1.99
N ARG A 87 6.26 6.54 1.59
CA ARG A 87 5.86 6.77 0.20
C ARG A 87 5.39 8.20 0.00
N GLN A 88 5.40 8.69 -1.23
CA GLN A 88 4.86 9.99 -1.55
C GLN A 88 3.34 9.95 -1.62
N THR A 89 2.71 11.03 -1.17
CA THR A 89 1.25 11.22 -1.18
C THR A 89 0.88 12.57 -1.79
N GLY A 90 -0.40 12.76 -2.11
CA GLY A 90 -0.90 14.02 -2.63
C GLY A 90 -0.38 14.41 -4.01
N ASN A 91 0.23 13.47 -4.73
CA ASN A 91 0.92 13.74 -5.99
C ASN A 91 1.99 14.86 -5.88
N ARG A 92 2.60 14.99 -4.70
CA ARG A 92 3.58 16.03 -4.34
C ARG A 92 4.84 15.40 -3.78
N SER A 93 6.00 15.99 -4.08
CA SER A 93 7.29 15.50 -3.56
C SER A 93 7.46 15.68 -2.04
N CYS A 94 6.77 16.63 -1.44
CA CYS A 94 6.78 16.90 0.01
C CYS A 94 5.68 16.16 0.80
N GLY A 95 4.63 15.66 0.14
CA GLY A 95 3.60 14.84 0.80
C GLY A 95 4.15 13.45 1.10
N ARG A 96 4.04 12.98 2.36
CA ARG A 96 4.63 11.73 2.83
C ARG A 96 3.64 10.95 3.69
N GLN A 97 3.65 9.63 3.53
CA GLN A 97 3.01 8.69 4.44
C GLN A 97 4.06 7.72 4.95
N ILE A 98 4.10 7.53 6.26
CA ILE A 98 4.95 6.52 6.91
C ILE A 98 4.36 5.14 6.60
N CYS A 99 5.24 4.23 6.22
CA CYS A 99 4.96 2.81 5.99
C CYS A 99 5.92 1.97 6.83
N ALA A 100 5.51 0.76 7.14
CA ALA A 100 6.35 -0.23 7.79
C ALA A 100 6.16 -1.60 7.13
N THR A 101 7.18 -2.44 7.18
CA THR A 101 7.12 -3.81 6.67
C THR A 101 8.07 -4.69 7.47
N ALA A 102 7.61 -5.89 7.85
CA ALA A 102 8.47 -6.89 8.46
C ALA A 102 9.59 -7.29 7.50
N LEU A 103 10.80 -7.43 8.02
CA LEU A 103 11.98 -7.82 7.27
C LEU A 103 12.23 -9.31 7.43
N PRO A 104 11.96 -10.13 6.39
CA PRO A 104 12.33 -11.53 6.41
C PRO A 104 13.84 -11.69 6.56
N ARG A 105 14.26 -12.72 7.26
CA ARG A 105 15.67 -13.04 7.44
C ARG A 105 15.94 -14.50 7.08
N THR A 106 17.08 -14.72 6.44
CA THR A 106 17.62 -16.07 6.25
C THR A 106 18.04 -16.67 7.60
N ARG A 107 18.29 -17.99 7.60
CA ARG A 107 18.86 -18.68 8.78
C ARG A 107 20.22 -18.09 9.22
N ASN A 108 20.98 -17.52 8.28
CA ASN A 108 22.26 -16.86 8.55
C ASN A 108 22.13 -15.39 8.94
N GLY A 109 20.91 -14.92 9.22
CA GLY A 109 20.65 -13.56 9.69
C GLY A 109 20.71 -12.46 8.61
N VAL A 110 20.82 -12.82 7.33
CA VAL A 110 20.79 -11.86 6.21
C VAL A 110 19.35 -11.41 5.98
N PHE A 111 19.12 -10.10 5.84
CA PHE A 111 17.82 -9.56 5.48
C PHE A 111 17.50 -9.82 4.02
N GLU A 112 16.31 -10.29 3.75
CA GLU A 112 15.78 -10.50 2.41
C GLU A 112 14.97 -9.30 1.94
N HIS A 113 14.82 -9.15 0.62
CA HIS A 113 13.98 -8.12 0.02
C HIS A 113 12.52 -8.33 0.40
N ALA A 114 12.02 -7.53 1.34
CA ALA A 114 10.66 -7.60 1.84
C ALA A 114 9.62 -7.24 0.78
N GLU A 115 8.42 -7.80 0.90
CA GLU A 115 7.30 -7.44 0.05
C GLU A 115 6.68 -6.12 0.53
N TYR A 116 6.34 -5.24 -0.43
CA TYR A 116 5.55 -4.05 -0.18
C TYR A 116 4.08 -4.46 -0.04
N THR A 117 3.54 -4.32 1.19
CA THR A 117 2.21 -4.79 1.57
C THR A 117 1.45 -3.75 2.38
N SER A 118 0.19 -4.04 2.69
CA SER A 118 -0.66 -3.25 3.58
C SER A 118 -0.49 -3.59 5.07
N LEU A 119 0.39 -4.52 5.44
CA LEU A 119 0.45 -5.10 6.79
C LEU A 119 1.01 -4.15 7.85
N GLY A 120 1.86 -3.20 7.47
CA GLY A 120 2.50 -2.32 8.46
C GLY A 120 3.32 -3.11 9.48
N PHE A 121 3.01 -2.95 10.76
CA PHE A 121 3.61 -3.68 11.88
C PHE A 121 2.88 -4.99 12.22
N THR A 122 1.83 -5.35 11.49
CA THR A 122 1.08 -6.58 11.75
C THR A 122 1.95 -7.80 11.43
N LYS A 123 1.99 -8.75 12.35
CA LYS A 123 2.60 -10.06 12.15
C LYS A 123 1.57 -11.00 11.54
N GLY A 124 1.87 -11.58 10.39
CA GLY A 124 0.95 -12.43 9.66
C GLY A 124 0.00 -11.64 8.75
N GLN A 125 -1.27 -11.98 8.76
CA GLN A 125 -2.31 -11.37 7.93
C GLN A 125 -3.20 -10.45 8.75
N LEU A 126 -3.88 -9.51 8.07
CA LEU A 126 -4.92 -8.67 8.66
C LEU A 126 -6.23 -9.46 8.76
N PRO A 127 -7.03 -9.30 9.84
CA PRO A 127 -8.36 -9.88 9.88
C PRO A 127 -9.22 -9.32 8.74
N ALA A 128 -9.86 -10.22 7.96
CA ALA A 128 -10.66 -9.76 6.81
C ALA A 128 -11.93 -9.03 7.27
N PHE A 129 -12.60 -9.55 8.32
CA PHE A 129 -13.87 -8.99 8.82
C PHE A 129 -13.62 -7.81 9.76
N TYR A 130 -13.34 -6.67 9.15
CA TYR A 130 -13.02 -5.42 9.85
C TYR A 130 -13.22 -4.22 8.91
N CYS A 131 -13.25 -3.02 9.48
CA CYS A 131 -13.27 -1.76 8.73
C CYS A 131 -11.82 -1.27 8.52
N TRP A 132 -11.38 -1.24 7.27
CA TRP A 132 -10.02 -0.88 6.89
C TRP A 132 -9.96 0.45 6.15
N PRO A 133 -8.98 1.30 6.44
CA PRO A 133 -8.79 2.54 5.69
C PRO A 133 -8.20 2.25 4.30
N ALA A 134 -8.77 2.86 3.27
CA ALA A 134 -8.30 2.66 1.90
C ALA A 134 -6.87 3.15 1.66
N TYR A 135 -6.38 4.10 2.48
CA TYR A 135 -5.01 4.61 2.36
C TYR A 135 -3.92 3.57 2.67
N MET A 136 -4.27 2.39 3.18
CA MET A 136 -3.30 1.30 3.35
C MET A 136 -3.01 0.53 2.06
N ALA A 137 -3.64 0.89 0.94
CA ALA A 137 -3.41 0.26 -0.35
C ALA A 137 -1.92 0.18 -0.69
N CYS A 138 -1.48 -0.97 -1.18
CA CYS A 138 -0.09 -1.23 -1.61
C CYS A 138 0.02 -1.51 -3.13
N TYR A 139 -1.08 -1.32 -3.86
CA TYR A 139 -1.16 -1.46 -5.30
C TYR A 139 -2.05 -0.34 -5.84
N LEU A 140 -1.49 0.56 -6.64
CA LEU A 140 -2.15 1.77 -7.15
C LEU A 140 -1.72 2.00 -8.59
N THR A 141 -2.44 1.41 -9.56
CA THR A 141 -2.11 1.52 -10.98
C THR A 141 -3.27 2.08 -11.79
N ASP A 142 -2.95 2.68 -12.94
CA ASP A 142 -3.94 3.00 -13.97
C ASP A 142 -4.35 1.74 -14.75
N ALA A 143 -5.26 1.90 -15.72
CA ALA A 143 -5.75 0.83 -16.58
C ALA A 143 -4.66 0.11 -17.39
N ASN A 144 -3.47 0.68 -17.52
CA ASN A 144 -2.33 0.10 -18.22
C ASN A 144 -1.30 -0.52 -17.25
N GLY A 145 -1.64 -0.66 -15.97
CA GLY A 145 -0.73 -1.17 -14.94
C GLY A 145 0.42 -0.22 -14.62
N LYS A 146 0.31 1.08 -14.94
CA LYS A 146 1.36 2.06 -14.72
C LYS A 146 1.08 2.92 -13.50
N THR A 147 2.15 3.36 -12.86
CA THR A 147 2.12 4.29 -11.73
C THR A 147 3.06 5.45 -12.03
N LYS A 148 2.55 6.65 -12.28
CA LYS A 148 3.37 7.82 -12.58
C LYS A 148 2.80 9.06 -11.91
N LYS A 149 3.68 9.93 -11.44
CA LYS A 149 3.32 11.28 -11.02
C LYS A 149 2.62 11.99 -12.19
N ASN A 150 1.51 12.66 -11.92
CA ASN A 150 0.66 13.35 -12.91
C ASN A 150 0.04 12.42 -13.98
N SER A 151 -0.03 11.11 -13.71
CA SER A 151 -0.73 10.14 -14.56
C SER A 151 -2.18 9.97 -14.14
N LYS A 152 -2.87 9.05 -14.80
CA LYS A 152 -4.22 8.59 -14.44
C LYS A 152 -4.22 7.60 -13.28
N SER A 153 -3.07 7.27 -12.71
CA SER A 153 -2.97 6.33 -11.60
C SER A 153 -3.62 6.88 -10.32
N PRO A 154 -4.28 6.04 -9.52
CA PRO A 154 -4.70 6.38 -8.18
C PRO A 154 -3.52 6.80 -7.30
N TYR A 155 -3.78 7.60 -6.29
CA TYR A 155 -2.79 7.96 -5.28
C TYR A 155 -3.48 8.27 -3.94
N ILE A 156 -2.70 8.26 -2.85
CA ILE A 156 -3.19 8.63 -1.52
C ILE A 156 -3.14 10.15 -1.38
N ALA A 157 -4.23 10.75 -0.93
CA ALA A 157 -4.33 12.17 -0.65
C ALA A 157 -4.99 12.42 0.71
N LEU A 158 -4.70 13.58 1.29
CA LEU A 158 -5.47 14.11 2.40
C LEU A 158 -6.64 14.91 1.84
N LYS A 159 -7.83 14.63 2.33
CA LYS A 159 -9.07 15.34 2.00
C LYS A 159 -9.79 15.74 3.26
N GLU A 160 -10.39 16.91 3.25
CA GLU A 160 -11.26 17.32 4.33
C GLU A 160 -12.54 16.46 4.35
N PHE A 161 -12.95 16.03 5.52
CA PHE A 161 -14.14 15.19 5.69
C PHE A 161 -15.43 15.94 5.35
N LYS A 162 -15.42 17.27 5.48
CA LYS A 162 -16.57 18.16 5.20
C LYS A 162 -16.40 19.11 4.01
N GLY A 163 -15.42 18.89 3.15
CA GLY A 163 -15.29 19.62 1.87
C GLY A 163 -14.44 20.90 1.91
N GLY A 164 -13.18 20.85 2.23
CA GLY A 164 -12.23 21.97 2.12
C GLY A 164 -10.78 21.53 1.90
N GLU A 165 -9.91 22.47 1.58
CA GLU A 165 -8.47 22.21 1.43
C GLU A 165 -7.77 22.06 2.78
N LEU A 166 -6.67 21.30 2.78
CA LEU A 166 -5.87 21.05 3.97
C LEU A 166 -5.24 22.35 4.47
N ASP A 167 -5.70 22.83 5.60
CA ASP A 167 -5.00 23.80 6.42
C ASP A 167 -4.40 23.08 7.64
N ILE A 168 -3.09 22.95 7.68
CA ILE A 168 -2.37 22.30 8.79
C ILE A 168 -2.54 23.04 10.13
N HIS A 169 -3.02 24.25 10.09
CA HIS A 169 -3.31 25.08 11.28
C HIS A 169 -4.80 25.05 11.67
N SER A 170 -5.67 24.43 10.87
CA SER A 170 -7.06 24.25 11.24
C SER A 170 -7.25 22.91 11.98
N ASN A 171 -8.07 22.93 13.05
CA ASN A 171 -8.50 21.72 13.78
C ASN A 171 -9.52 20.89 12.98
N LYS A 172 -9.46 20.89 11.66
CA LYS A 172 -10.38 20.17 10.80
C LYS A 172 -9.98 18.70 10.69
N GLU A 173 -10.93 17.80 10.84
CA GLU A 173 -10.71 16.37 10.64
C GLU A 173 -10.35 16.09 9.19
N MET A 174 -9.16 15.50 8.99
CA MET A 174 -8.63 15.16 7.68
C MET A 174 -8.65 13.66 7.49
N LEU A 175 -9.18 13.21 6.37
CA LEU A 175 -9.12 11.82 5.95
C LEU A 175 -8.01 11.60 4.91
N GLN A 176 -7.22 10.56 5.12
CA GLN A 176 -6.43 9.99 4.03
C GLN A 176 -7.33 9.10 3.18
N VAL A 177 -7.31 9.32 1.89
CA VAL A 177 -8.17 8.62 0.93
C VAL A 177 -7.37 8.15 -0.27
N VAL A 178 -7.89 7.15 -0.98
CA VAL A 178 -7.47 6.86 -2.35
C VAL A 178 -8.28 7.73 -3.28
N THR A 179 -7.61 8.48 -4.13
CA THR A 179 -8.21 9.42 -5.08
C THR A 179 -7.72 9.18 -6.51
N ASN A 180 -8.22 9.96 -7.47
CA ASN A 180 -7.88 9.85 -8.90
C ASN A 180 -8.26 8.48 -9.48
N LEU A 181 -9.40 7.95 -9.08
CA LEU A 181 -9.92 6.67 -9.50
C LEU A 181 -10.56 6.80 -10.89
N THR A 182 -9.82 6.46 -11.93
CA THR A 182 -10.30 6.45 -13.32
C THR A 182 -10.74 5.03 -13.73
N SER A 183 -11.54 4.89 -14.78
CA SER A 183 -11.97 3.58 -15.25
C SER A 183 -10.78 2.70 -15.63
N GLY A 184 -10.77 1.45 -15.18
CA GLY A 184 -9.67 0.50 -15.30
C GLY A 184 -8.55 0.67 -14.26
N SER A 185 -8.61 1.69 -13.40
CA SER A 185 -7.66 1.80 -12.27
C SER A 185 -7.80 0.64 -11.32
N VAL A 186 -6.68 0.23 -10.72
CA VAL A 186 -6.63 -0.84 -9.73
C VAL A 186 -6.08 -0.32 -8.41
N VAL A 187 -6.79 -0.66 -7.32
CA VAL A 187 -6.37 -0.41 -5.94
C VAL A 187 -6.30 -1.74 -5.22
N GLY A 188 -5.14 -2.12 -4.69
CA GLY A 188 -4.96 -3.42 -4.07
C GLY A 188 -4.38 -3.38 -2.67
N PHE A 189 -4.75 -4.38 -1.89
CA PHE A 189 -4.44 -4.55 -0.47
C PHE A 189 -3.92 -5.98 -0.23
N LYS A 190 -2.93 -6.15 0.65
CA LYS A 190 -2.30 -7.43 0.95
C LYS A 190 -1.93 -7.51 2.42
N TYR A 191 -2.20 -8.57 3.11
CA TYR A 191 -3.01 -9.76 2.88
C TYR A 191 -4.04 -9.86 4.00
N PHE A 192 -5.20 -10.45 3.72
CA PHE A 192 -6.29 -10.63 4.69
C PHE A 192 -6.55 -12.10 4.96
N ASP A 193 -6.79 -12.45 6.23
CA ASP A 193 -7.21 -13.77 6.65
C ASP A 193 -8.73 -13.81 6.80
N PHE A 194 -9.37 -14.62 5.96
CA PHE A 194 -10.82 -14.88 5.97
C PHE A 194 -11.20 -16.04 6.89
N GLY A 195 -10.23 -16.65 7.57
CA GLY A 195 -10.43 -17.82 8.40
C GLY A 195 -10.59 -19.12 7.61
N GLN A 196 -10.76 -20.22 8.32
CA GLN A 196 -10.96 -21.54 7.72
C GLN A 196 -12.41 -21.99 7.78
N ASP A 197 -13.22 -21.36 8.63
CA ASP A 197 -14.63 -21.70 8.82
C ASP A 197 -15.45 -21.33 7.59
N ALA A 198 -16.45 -22.16 7.27
CA ALA A 198 -17.39 -21.87 6.21
C ALA A 198 -18.38 -20.79 6.70
N TYR A 199 -18.59 -19.79 5.87
CA TYR A 199 -19.67 -18.83 6.00
C TYR A 199 -20.35 -18.66 4.63
N THR A 200 -21.66 -18.39 4.62
CA THR A 200 -22.44 -18.28 3.38
C THR A 200 -22.68 -16.81 2.99
N ASP A 201 -22.87 -15.97 3.98
CA ASP A 201 -23.26 -14.58 3.80
C ASP A 201 -22.16 -13.63 4.23
N ALA A 202 -21.56 -12.96 3.26
CA ALA A 202 -20.67 -11.84 3.48
C ALA A 202 -21.12 -10.61 2.71
N SER A 203 -20.70 -9.45 3.18
CA SER A 203 -20.92 -8.20 2.47
C SER A 203 -19.69 -7.31 2.56
N ILE A 204 -19.53 -6.46 1.57
CA ILE A 204 -18.55 -5.38 1.58
C ILE A 204 -19.25 -4.04 1.50
N VAL A 205 -18.75 -3.07 2.25
CA VAL A 205 -19.19 -1.67 2.24
C VAL A 205 -18.01 -0.81 1.87
N LEU A 206 -18.18 0.07 0.90
CA LEU A 206 -17.22 1.11 0.55
C LEU A 206 -17.72 2.46 1.05
N THR A 207 -16.95 3.15 1.88
CA THR A 207 -17.21 4.56 2.22
C THR A 207 -16.51 5.42 1.18
N ALA A 208 -17.29 6.04 0.28
CA ALA A 208 -16.79 6.76 -0.86
C ALA A 208 -17.51 8.10 -1.07
N ARG A 209 -16.80 9.04 -1.73
CA ARG A 209 -17.37 10.29 -2.23
C ARG A 209 -17.32 10.25 -3.75
N ALA A 210 -18.45 9.92 -4.36
CA ALA A 210 -18.58 9.73 -5.80
C ALA A 210 -18.91 11.04 -6.53
N VAL A 211 -18.22 11.30 -7.62
CA VAL A 211 -18.48 12.47 -8.49
C VAL A 211 -19.15 12.08 -9.81
N CYS A 212 -19.23 10.80 -10.13
CA CYS A 212 -20.03 10.21 -11.20
C CYS A 212 -20.56 8.84 -10.77
N ASN A 213 -21.44 8.26 -11.58
CA ASN A 213 -21.87 6.87 -11.41
C ASN A 213 -20.76 5.91 -11.87
N GLY A 214 -20.83 4.70 -11.36
CA GLY A 214 -19.89 3.64 -11.72
C GLY A 214 -20.05 2.42 -10.86
N SER A 215 -19.01 1.59 -10.84
CA SER A 215 -18.91 0.43 -9.96
C SER A 215 -17.47 0.16 -9.55
N VAL A 216 -17.32 -0.58 -8.47
CA VAL A 216 -16.05 -1.13 -8.02
C VAL A 216 -16.20 -2.65 -8.01
N GLU A 217 -15.51 -3.30 -8.93
CA GLU A 217 -15.40 -4.75 -8.96
C GLU A 217 -14.31 -5.19 -8.00
N ILE A 218 -14.57 -6.20 -7.19
CA ILE A 218 -13.66 -6.67 -6.14
C ILE A 218 -13.22 -8.07 -6.46
N CYS A 219 -11.90 -8.26 -6.61
CA CYS A 219 -11.29 -9.53 -6.98
C CYS A 219 -10.31 -9.99 -5.92
N ALA A 220 -10.19 -11.31 -5.75
CA ALA A 220 -9.20 -11.93 -4.89
C ALA A 220 -7.93 -12.28 -5.67
N ASP A 221 -6.76 -12.13 -5.04
CA ASP A 221 -5.42 -12.54 -5.44
C ASP A 221 -4.81 -11.82 -6.65
N LYS A 222 -5.58 -11.55 -7.71
CA LYS A 222 -5.10 -10.87 -8.91
C LYS A 222 -6.17 -9.98 -9.53
N PRO A 223 -5.81 -8.79 -10.03
CA PRO A 223 -6.78 -7.86 -10.59
C PRO A 223 -7.27 -8.24 -12.00
N ASP A 224 -6.53 -9.05 -12.72
CA ASP A 224 -6.79 -9.39 -14.13
C ASP A 224 -7.28 -10.84 -14.32
N THR A 225 -6.82 -11.73 -13.48
CA THR A 225 -7.12 -13.17 -13.52
C THR A 225 -7.65 -13.71 -12.20
N GLY A 226 -7.86 -12.79 -11.23
CA GLY A 226 -8.36 -13.12 -9.91
C GLY A 226 -9.83 -13.54 -9.95
N HIS A 227 -10.29 -14.08 -8.85
CA HIS A 227 -11.68 -14.42 -8.65
C HIS A 227 -12.47 -13.19 -8.24
N CYS A 228 -13.45 -12.77 -9.05
CA CYS A 228 -14.36 -11.69 -8.71
C CYS A 228 -15.34 -12.14 -7.63
N ILE A 229 -15.31 -11.47 -6.50
CA ILE A 229 -16.04 -11.84 -5.28
C ILE A 229 -17.18 -10.89 -4.95
N ALA A 230 -17.16 -9.67 -5.48
CA ALA A 230 -18.23 -8.68 -5.33
C ALA A 230 -18.17 -7.63 -6.43
N ALA A 231 -19.29 -6.92 -6.62
CA ALA A 231 -19.37 -5.70 -7.43
C ALA A 231 -20.23 -4.68 -6.70
N VAL A 232 -19.62 -3.58 -6.26
CA VAL A 232 -20.28 -2.50 -5.53
C VAL A 232 -20.72 -1.44 -6.52
N GLN A 233 -22.02 -1.21 -6.64
CA GLN A 233 -22.58 -0.13 -7.45
C GLN A 233 -22.40 1.20 -6.72
N ILE A 234 -21.97 2.21 -7.44
CA ILE A 234 -21.66 3.55 -6.92
C ILE A 234 -22.52 4.58 -7.66
N ASP A 235 -23.41 5.21 -6.96
CA ASP A 235 -24.22 6.30 -7.48
C ASP A 235 -23.61 7.65 -7.07
N ARG A 236 -23.59 8.60 -7.98
CA ARG A 236 -23.18 9.96 -7.69
C ARG A 236 -24.10 10.57 -6.63
N LYS A 237 -23.51 11.02 -5.51
CA LYS A 237 -24.18 11.74 -4.43
C LYS A 237 -23.32 12.88 -3.90
N ASN A 238 -23.97 13.82 -3.22
CA ASN A 238 -23.25 14.91 -2.57
C ASN A 238 -22.74 14.45 -1.19
N GLY A 239 -21.43 14.26 -1.06
CA GLY A 239 -20.81 13.90 0.20
C GLY A 239 -20.27 12.47 0.25
N TRP A 240 -19.96 12.04 1.45
CA TRP A 240 -19.49 10.69 1.76
C TRP A 240 -20.68 9.78 2.00
N GLU A 241 -20.70 8.64 1.33
CA GLU A 241 -21.76 7.65 1.41
C GLU A 241 -21.20 6.24 1.55
N ASN A 242 -22.04 5.35 2.07
CA ASN A 242 -21.73 3.93 2.19
C ASN A 242 -22.44 3.15 1.08
N TYR A 243 -21.66 2.49 0.24
CA TYR A 243 -22.13 1.65 -0.85
C TYR A 243 -21.88 0.20 -0.50
N ARG A 244 -22.92 -0.62 -0.52
CA ARG A 244 -22.87 -2.03 -0.08
C ARG A 244 -23.11 -3.00 -1.23
N ALA A 245 -22.42 -4.14 -1.19
CA ALA A 245 -22.72 -5.30 -2.04
C ALA A 245 -22.61 -6.60 -1.24
N SER A 246 -23.30 -7.64 -1.69
CA SER A 246 -23.04 -9.01 -1.28
C SER A 246 -21.67 -9.46 -1.81
N MET A 247 -20.99 -10.31 -1.06
CA MET A 247 -19.66 -10.81 -1.38
C MET A 247 -19.65 -12.33 -1.31
N LEU A 248 -19.02 -12.98 -2.30
CA LEU A 248 -18.78 -14.43 -2.26
C LEU A 248 -17.84 -14.77 -1.10
N ALA A 249 -18.11 -15.91 -0.47
CA ALA A 249 -17.30 -16.40 0.62
C ALA A 249 -15.88 -16.78 0.16
N LEU A 250 -14.89 -16.37 0.95
CA LEU A 250 -13.50 -16.76 0.81
C LEU A 250 -13.02 -17.50 2.05
N LYS A 251 -11.99 -18.34 1.91
CA LYS A 251 -11.31 -19.02 3.01
C LYS A 251 -9.80 -18.83 2.90
N GLY A 252 -9.14 -18.66 4.06
CA GLY A 252 -7.71 -18.52 4.10
C GLY A 252 -7.23 -17.11 3.78
N CYS A 253 -6.03 -17.03 3.27
CA CYS A 253 -5.31 -15.76 3.08
C CYS A 253 -5.40 -15.28 1.63
N HIS A 254 -5.94 -14.09 1.43
CA HIS A 254 -6.10 -13.49 0.10
C HIS A 254 -5.64 -12.03 0.05
N ALA A 255 -5.14 -11.63 -1.12
CA ALA A 255 -5.05 -10.24 -1.51
C ALA A 255 -6.39 -9.78 -2.10
N ILE A 256 -6.76 -8.52 -1.89
CA ILE A 256 -8.02 -7.95 -2.39
C ILE A 256 -7.70 -6.79 -3.33
N TYR A 257 -8.33 -6.77 -4.49
CA TYR A 257 -8.17 -5.74 -5.52
C TYR A 257 -9.51 -5.12 -5.89
N PHE A 258 -9.54 -3.81 -5.97
CA PHE A 258 -10.65 -3.01 -6.46
C PHE A 258 -10.34 -2.57 -7.87
N ILE A 259 -11.17 -2.95 -8.83
CA ILE A 259 -11.11 -2.51 -10.23
C ILE A 259 -12.20 -1.48 -10.43
N ILE A 260 -11.83 -0.30 -10.87
CA ILE A 260 -12.71 0.85 -10.97
C ILE A 260 -13.37 0.89 -12.34
N HIS A 261 -14.68 1.07 -12.37
CA HIS A 261 -15.47 1.37 -13.56
C HIS A 261 -16.26 2.66 -13.31
N CYS A 262 -16.22 3.59 -14.23
CA CYS A 262 -16.97 4.85 -14.08
C CYS A 262 -17.36 5.46 -15.43
N ASP A 263 -18.53 6.12 -15.44
CA ASP A 263 -19.10 6.75 -16.63
C ASP A 263 -18.43 8.10 -16.95
N GLY A 264 -17.79 8.70 -15.95
CA GLY A 264 -17.09 9.98 -16.07
C GLY A 264 -15.57 9.83 -16.12
N SER A 265 -14.88 10.95 -16.02
CA SER A 265 -13.42 10.98 -16.02
C SER A 265 -12.82 10.34 -14.74
N LYS A 266 -13.52 10.39 -13.63
CA LYS A 266 -13.11 9.86 -12.31
C LYS A 266 -14.33 9.45 -11.49
N LEU A 267 -14.22 8.34 -10.77
CA LEU A 267 -15.26 7.88 -9.84
C LEU A 267 -15.37 8.81 -8.62
N GLY A 268 -14.24 9.22 -8.07
CA GLY A 268 -14.17 10.03 -6.85
C GLY A 268 -13.07 9.57 -5.90
N ASP A 269 -13.40 9.51 -4.62
CA ASP A 269 -12.49 9.15 -3.52
C ASP A 269 -13.06 7.97 -2.72
N ILE A 270 -12.20 7.05 -2.26
CA ILE A 270 -12.56 5.97 -1.32
C ILE A 270 -11.76 6.19 -0.03
N ALA A 271 -12.47 6.25 1.11
CA ALA A 271 -11.87 6.44 2.43
C ALA A 271 -11.69 5.14 3.20
N PHE A 272 -12.72 4.28 3.21
CA PHE A 272 -12.73 3.02 3.95
C PHE A 272 -13.39 1.92 3.14
N PHE A 273 -13.08 0.68 3.52
CA PHE A 273 -13.88 -0.47 3.17
C PHE A 273 -14.05 -1.36 4.40
N GLU A 274 -15.21 -1.96 4.51
CA GLU A 274 -15.56 -2.88 5.59
C GLU A 274 -16.06 -4.19 5.00
N ILE A 275 -15.49 -5.29 5.46
CA ILE A 275 -15.99 -6.62 5.14
C ILE A 275 -16.66 -7.16 6.40
N SER A 276 -17.89 -7.64 6.26
CA SER A 276 -18.63 -8.26 7.35
C SER A 276 -19.26 -9.56 6.91
N ARG A 277 -19.41 -10.48 7.85
CA ARG A 277 -20.22 -11.70 7.70
C ARG A 277 -21.44 -11.59 8.58
N LYS A 278 -22.56 -12.17 8.15
CA LYS A 278 -23.70 -12.37 9.04
C LYS A 278 -23.35 -13.51 10.00
N GLU A 279 -23.61 -13.30 11.26
CA GLU A 279 -23.55 -14.35 12.28
C GLU A 279 -24.63 -15.40 12.07
#